data_e1bcd7ad5958c8e83cb37d33f59f89bd
#
_entry.id   e1bcd7ad5958c8e83cb37d33f59f89bd
#
_cell.length_a   1.000
_cell.length_b   1.000
_cell.length_c   1.000
_cell.angle_alpha   90.00
_cell.angle_beta   90.00
_cell.angle_gamma   90.00
#
_symmetry.space_group_name_H-M   'P 1'
#
loop_
_entity.id
_entity.type
_entity.pdbx_description
1 polymer ?
#
loop_
_entity_poly.entity_id
_entity_poly.type
_entity_poly.pdbx_seq_one_letter_code
_entity_poly.pdbx_strand_id
1 'polypeptide(L)'
;MVPEAVDAVVNELAGISDIFNIALDEDQTYVEVIDQAIDEQYLAAMKTVTVDPELVAKEGQSLKFVYSPLHGTGQYIGEKALQQAGFTNYTIVKEQAVIDGDFPTVAKPNPEDAAALEMAIAYAKETGADAVVATDPDADRMGAAVRLADGTFQVLTGNQIAAVLVNYLLTAKQNTGTLPDNGAIVTSIVSSRFASKIAESFGVTTADVLTGFKSVSYTHLTLPTICSV
;
A
#
# COMPACT_ATOMS: atom_id res chain seq x y z
N MET A 1 -16.96 -0.22 -9.10
CA MET A 1 -18.26 -0.84 -9.44
C MET A 1 -19.35 0.13 -9.03
N VAL A 2 -20.35 0.39 -9.89
CA VAL A 2 -21.44 1.30 -9.55
C VAL A 2 -22.38 0.65 -8.53
N PRO A 3 -23.06 1.43 -7.64
CA PRO A 3 -23.90 0.88 -6.58
C PRO A 3 -24.92 -0.15 -7.05
N GLU A 4 -25.57 0.11 -8.17
CA GLU A 4 -26.59 -0.78 -8.74
C GLU A 4 -26.04 -2.15 -9.12
N ALA A 5 -24.79 -2.21 -9.60
CA ALA A 5 -24.13 -3.48 -9.91
C ALA A 5 -23.73 -4.25 -8.63
N VAL A 6 -23.37 -3.54 -7.56
CA VAL A 6 -23.11 -4.14 -6.25
C VAL A 6 -24.37 -4.75 -5.69
N ASP A 7 -25.48 -3.98 -5.72
CA ASP A 7 -26.79 -4.44 -5.22
C ASP A 7 -27.28 -5.66 -5.99
N ALA A 8 -27.08 -5.70 -7.31
CA ALA A 8 -27.43 -6.86 -8.13
C ALA A 8 -26.65 -8.12 -7.69
N VAL A 9 -25.34 -8.01 -7.52
CA VAL A 9 -24.48 -9.13 -7.05
C VAL A 9 -24.90 -9.58 -5.64
N VAL A 10 -25.17 -8.66 -4.71
CA VAL A 10 -25.59 -8.98 -3.35
C VAL A 10 -26.95 -9.70 -3.36
N ASN A 11 -27.89 -9.27 -4.21
CA ASN A 11 -29.19 -9.92 -4.33
C ASN A 11 -29.10 -11.34 -4.89
N GLU A 12 -28.22 -11.58 -5.89
CA GLU A 12 -27.95 -12.91 -6.40
C GLU A 12 -27.34 -13.82 -5.30
N LEU A 13 -26.34 -13.31 -4.57
CA LEU A 13 -25.73 -14.03 -3.46
C LEU A 13 -26.74 -14.38 -2.37
N ALA A 14 -27.66 -13.49 -2.03
CA ALA A 14 -28.71 -13.74 -1.05
C ALA A 14 -29.70 -14.85 -1.49
N GLY A 15 -29.82 -15.09 -2.78
CA GLY A 15 -30.62 -16.20 -3.33
C GLY A 15 -29.94 -17.56 -3.28
N ILE A 16 -28.64 -17.64 -2.98
CA ILE A 16 -27.88 -18.88 -2.92
C ILE A 16 -28.03 -19.52 -1.55
N SER A 17 -28.69 -20.65 -1.49
CA SER A 17 -28.94 -21.37 -0.22
C SER A 17 -27.74 -22.15 0.29
N ASP A 18 -26.85 -22.58 -0.61
CA ASP A 18 -25.62 -23.32 -0.29
C ASP A 18 -24.55 -23.02 -1.33
N ILE A 19 -23.50 -22.30 -0.87
CA ILE A 19 -22.37 -21.90 -1.73
C ILE A 19 -21.54 -23.08 -2.22
N PHE A 20 -21.55 -24.22 -1.50
CA PHE A 20 -20.81 -25.41 -1.91
C PHE A 20 -21.50 -26.22 -3.02
N ASN A 21 -22.78 -25.92 -3.29
CA ASN A 21 -23.55 -26.52 -4.38
C ASN A 21 -23.58 -25.65 -5.64
N ILE A 22 -22.84 -24.56 -5.68
CA ILE A 22 -22.65 -23.80 -6.93
C ILE A 22 -21.83 -24.66 -7.86
N ALA A 23 -22.44 -25.13 -8.96
CA ALA A 23 -21.71 -25.79 -10.01
C ALA A 23 -20.69 -24.79 -10.60
N LEU A 24 -19.42 -25.06 -10.35
CA LEU A 24 -18.34 -24.44 -11.13
C LEU A 24 -18.35 -25.14 -12.47
N ASP A 25 -19.20 -24.67 -13.37
CA ASP A 25 -19.39 -25.28 -14.67
C ASP A 25 -18.05 -25.45 -15.39
N GLU A 26 -17.87 -26.61 -16.02
CA GLU A 26 -16.73 -26.87 -16.90
C GLU A 26 -16.72 -25.89 -18.10
N ASP A 27 -17.86 -25.32 -18.42
CA ASP A 27 -17.98 -24.26 -19.41
C ASP A 27 -17.71 -22.87 -18.79
N GLN A 28 -16.45 -22.51 -18.73
CA GLN A 28 -15.97 -21.23 -18.23
C GLN A 28 -16.13 -20.07 -19.25
N THR A 29 -17.17 -20.09 -20.06
CA THR A 29 -17.40 -19.08 -21.13
C THR A 29 -17.44 -17.66 -20.59
N TYR A 30 -17.80 -17.47 -19.30
CA TYR A 30 -17.88 -16.17 -18.64
C TYR A 30 -16.75 -15.92 -17.64
N VAL A 31 -15.77 -16.84 -17.53
CA VAL A 31 -14.63 -16.73 -16.62
C VAL A 31 -13.37 -16.56 -17.43
N GLU A 32 -12.75 -15.40 -17.32
CA GLU A 32 -11.44 -15.12 -17.89
C GLU A 32 -10.40 -15.05 -16.78
N VAL A 33 -9.36 -15.87 -16.88
CA VAL A 33 -8.21 -15.78 -15.97
C VAL A 33 -7.28 -14.69 -16.51
N ILE A 34 -7.20 -13.58 -15.77
CA ILE A 34 -6.22 -12.54 -16.04
C ILE A 34 -4.85 -12.98 -15.50
N ASP A 35 -3.85 -12.89 -16.34
CA ASP A 35 -2.52 -13.43 -16.10
C ASP A 35 -1.42 -12.35 -16.10
N GLN A 36 -0.20 -12.76 -16.39
CA GLN A 36 1.00 -11.94 -16.42
C GLN A 36 0.84 -10.65 -17.24
N ALA A 37 0.03 -10.62 -18.28
CA ALA A 37 -0.15 -9.42 -19.10
C ALA A 37 -0.79 -8.26 -18.31
N ILE A 38 -1.69 -8.58 -17.39
CA ILE A 38 -2.29 -7.58 -16.48
C ILE A 38 -1.31 -7.15 -15.41
N ASP A 39 -0.53 -8.10 -14.84
CA ASP A 39 0.55 -7.78 -13.91
C ASP A 39 1.54 -6.77 -14.52
N GLU A 40 1.96 -7.01 -15.76
CA GLU A 40 2.90 -6.13 -16.47
C GLU A 40 2.32 -4.72 -16.69
N GLN A 41 1.04 -4.62 -17.05
CA GLN A 41 0.36 -3.33 -17.19
C GLN A 41 0.28 -2.60 -15.84
N TYR A 42 -0.06 -3.31 -14.76
CA TYR A 42 -0.11 -2.76 -13.41
C TYR A 42 1.27 -2.25 -12.96
N LEU A 43 2.30 -3.08 -13.11
CA LEU A 43 3.69 -2.72 -12.78
C LEU A 43 4.20 -1.54 -13.62
N ALA A 44 3.81 -1.46 -14.89
CA ALA A 44 4.13 -0.32 -15.75
C ALA A 44 3.45 0.97 -15.24
N ALA A 45 2.19 0.88 -14.81
CA ALA A 45 1.48 2.01 -14.20
C ALA A 45 2.14 2.44 -12.89
N MET A 46 2.59 1.52 -12.05
CA MET A 46 3.31 1.83 -10.81
C MET A 46 4.60 2.62 -11.02
N LYS A 47 5.31 2.41 -12.15
CA LYS A 47 6.49 3.22 -12.47
C LYS A 47 6.18 4.70 -12.61
N THR A 48 4.99 5.06 -13.05
CA THR A 48 4.60 6.45 -13.26
C THR A 48 4.42 7.24 -11.97
N VAL A 49 4.24 6.56 -10.84
CA VAL A 49 4.10 7.20 -9.52
C VAL A 49 5.43 7.36 -8.78
N THR A 50 6.52 6.80 -9.30
CA THR A 50 7.85 7.00 -8.74
C THR A 50 8.32 8.43 -9.03
N VAL A 51 8.44 9.25 -7.98
CA VAL A 51 8.71 10.69 -8.12
C VAL A 51 10.20 10.98 -8.38
N ASP A 52 11.08 10.17 -7.79
CA ASP A 52 12.54 10.33 -7.92
C ASP A 52 13.18 8.97 -8.27
N PRO A 53 13.11 8.55 -9.54
CA PRO A 53 13.68 7.27 -9.96
C PRO A 53 15.21 7.25 -9.90
N GLU A 54 15.88 8.41 -10.00
CA GLU A 54 17.33 8.49 -9.91
C GLU A 54 17.82 8.21 -8.49
N LEU A 55 17.14 8.76 -7.49
CA LEU A 55 17.42 8.48 -6.08
C LEU A 55 17.21 6.98 -5.78
N VAL A 56 16.10 6.42 -6.25
CA VAL A 56 15.80 5.00 -6.02
C VAL A 56 16.84 4.12 -6.72
N ALA A 57 17.24 4.43 -7.94
CA ALA A 57 18.28 3.68 -8.65
C ALA A 57 19.63 3.75 -7.93
N LYS A 58 19.94 4.87 -7.29
CA LYS A 58 21.19 5.09 -6.56
C LYS A 58 21.20 4.39 -5.20
N GLU A 59 20.14 4.54 -4.42
CA GLU A 59 20.12 4.13 -3.01
C GLU A 59 19.35 2.82 -2.75
N GLY A 60 18.51 2.39 -3.69
CA GLY A 60 17.62 1.23 -3.52
C GLY A 60 18.36 -0.09 -3.25
N GLN A 61 19.59 -0.23 -3.75
CA GLN A 61 20.42 -1.41 -3.49
C GLN A 61 21.13 -1.36 -2.12
N SER A 62 21.34 -0.16 -1.57
CA SER A 62 22.01 0.02 -0.28
C SER A 62 21.02 -0.07 0.89
N LEU A 63 19.78 0.34 0.69
CA LEU A 63 18.73 0.27 1.71
C LEU A 63 18.38 -1.17 2.03
N LYS A 64 18.62 -1.56 3.28
CA LYS A 64 18.32 -2.91 3.76
C LYS A 64 17.05 -2.91 4.58
N PHE A 65 16.06 -3.68 4.16
CA PHE A 65 14.79 -3.75 4.88
C PHE A 65 14.20 -5.16 4.90
N VAL A 66 13.25 -5.37 5.78
CA VAL A 66 12.46 -6.59 5.88
C VAL A 66 11.04 -6.31 5.39
N TYR A 67 10.52 -7.22 4.58
CA TYR A 67 9.14 -7.17 4.12
C TYR A 67 8.31 -8.33 4.67
N SER A 68 7.11 -8.04 5.15
CA SER A 68 6.12 -9.03 5.52
C SER A 68 4.79 -8.78 4.84
N PRO A 69 4.21 -9.77 4.12
CA PRO A 69 2.86 -9.71 3.58
C PRO A 69 1.79 -10.13 4.59
N LEU A 70 2.12 -10.41 5.84
CA LEU A 70 1.21 -10.84 6.92
C LEU A 70 0.23 -11.96 6.48
N HIS A 71 0.75 -13.00 5.84
CA HIS A 71 -0.02 -14.12 5.26
C HIS A 71 -0.95 -13.76 4.10
N GLY A 72 -0.80 -12.55 3.55
CA GLY A 72 -1.66 -12.01 2.51
C GLY A 72 -1.11 -12.16 1.08
N THR A 73 -1.82 -11.54 0.16
CA THR A 73 -1.57 -11.63 -1.28
C THR A 73 -0.48 -10.68 -1.79
N GLY A 74 -0.02 -9.74 -0.95
CA GLY A 74 0.89 -8.66 -1.35
C GLY A 74 2.27 -9.10 -1.82
N GLN A 75 2.72 -10.32 -1.45
CA GLN A 75 4.06 -10.78 -1.78
C GLN A 75 4.34 -10.81 -3.28
N TYR A 76 3.46 -11.46 -4.03
CA TYR A 76 3.72 -11.73 -5.45
C TYR A 76 3.95 -10.47 -6.28
N ILE A 77 3.03 -9.52 -6.19
CA ILE A 77 3.15 -8.27 -6.96
C ILE A 77 4.11 -7.28 -6.27
N GLY A 78 4.16 -7.30 -4.93
CA GLY A 78 5.05 -6.46 -4.13
C GLY A 78 6.53 -6.75 -4.41
N GLU A 79 6.94 -8.00 -4.46
CA GLU A 79 8.32 -8.36 -4.81
C GLU A 79 8.69 -7.91 -6.22
N LYS A 80 7.81 -8.12 -7.20
CA LYS A 80 8.02 -7.64 -8.57
C LYS A 80 8.16 -6.11 -8.61
N ALA A 81 7.31 -5.40 -7.87
CA ALA A 81 7.36 -3.94 -7.81
C ALA A 81 8.65 -3.44 -7.16
N LEU A 82 9.08 -4.03 -6.06
CA LEU A 82 10.34 -3.68 -5.37
C LEU A 82 11.55 -3.92 -6.28
N GLN A 83 11.64 -5.09 -6.91
CA GLN A 83 12.72 -5.41 -7.83
C GLN A 83 12.76 -4.47 -9.04
N GLN A 84 11.58 -4.19 -9.62
CA GLN A 84 11.46 -3.29 -10.75
C GLN A 84 11.83 -1.83 -10.39
N ALA A 85 11.58 -1.42 -9.15
CA ALA A 85 11.98 -0.12 -8.64
C ALA A 85 13.47 -0.03 -8.31
N GLY A 86 14.19 -1.16 -8.24
CA GLY A 86 15.63 -1.21 -7.93
C GLY A 86 15.95 -1.57 -6.47
N PHE A 87 14.95 -1.92 -5.67
CA PHE A 87 15.16 -2.43 -4.32
C PHE A 87 15.47 -3.92 -4.37
N THR A 88 16.72 -4.29 -4.13
CA THR A 88 17.20 -5.69 -4.20
C THR A 88 17.72 -6.22 -2.88
N ASN A 89 17.91 -5.34 -1.88
CA ASN A 89 18.48 -5.72 -0.59
C ASN A 89 17.40 -5.82 0.49
N TYR A 90 16.44 -6.73 0.29
CA TYR A 90 15.39 -6.98 1.27
C TYR A 90 15.33 -8.45 1.68
N THR A 91 14.78 -8.70 2.84
CA THR A 91 14.51 -10.05 3.38
C THR A 91 13.02 -10.20 3.59
N ILE A 92 12.45 -11.31 3.13
CA ILE A 92 11.04 -11.65 3.37
C ILE A 92 10.92 -12.46 4.66
N VAL A 93 9.90 -12.17 5.47
CA VAL A 93 9.52 -12.99 6.63
C VAL A 93 8.85 -14.25 6.10
N LYS A 94 9.62 -15.35 6.07
CA LYS A 94 9.22 -16.61 5.39
C LYS A 94 7.95 -17.22 5.94
N GLU A 95 7.79 -17.19 7.25
CA GLU A 95 6.62 -17.72 7.94
C GLU A 95 5.34 -16.95 7.58
N GLN A 96 5.46 -15.66 7.32
CA GLN A 96 4.36 -14.77 6.97
C GLN A 96 4.17 -14.61 5.45
N ALA A 97 5.05 -15.19 4.66
CA ALA A 97 4.97 -15.21 3.20
C ALA A 97 4.04 -16.33 2.67
N VAL A 98 3.64 -17.24 3.53
CA VAL A 98 2.65 -18.28 3.19
C VAL A 98 1.25 -17.68 3.31
N ILE A 99 0.48 -17.69 2.23
CA ILE A 99 -0.92 -17.28 2.25
C ILE A 99 -1.71 -18.23 3.13
N ASP A 100 -2.27 -17.72 4.22
CA ASP A 100 -3.01 -18.51 5.19
C ASP A 100 -4.10 -17.67 5.86
N GLY A 101 -5.37 -18.05 5.64
CA GLY A 101 -6.52 -17.34 6.19
C GLY A 101 -6.70 -17.47 7.70
N ASP A 102 -5.98 -18.38 8.35
CA ASP A 102 -5.98 -18.55 9.81
C ASP A 102 -4.93 -17.65 10.51
N PHE A 103 -4.04 -17.00 9.74
CA PHE A 103 -3.02 -16.05 10.24
C PHE A 103 -2.21 -16.58 11.43
N PRO A 104 -1.57 -17.76 11.34
CA PRO A 104 -1.05 -18.50 12.48
C PRO A 104 0.05 -17.77 13.29
N THR A 105 0.68 -16.75 12.73
CA THR A 105 1.75 -16.00 13.40
C THR A 105 1.32 -14.66 13.97
N VAL A 106 0.09 -14.21 13.71
CA VAL A 106 -0.42 -12.91 14.15
C VAL A 106 -1.88 -13.01 14.59
N ALA A 107 -2.21 -12.43 15.73
CA ALA A 107 -3.60 -12.40 16.20
C ALA A 107 -4.50 -11.50 15.36
N LYS A 108 -3.93 -10.46 14.76
CA LYS A 108 -4.58 -9.53 13.84
C LYS A 108 -3.58 -9.17 12.74
N PRO A 109 -3.85 -9.48 11.47
CA PRO A 109 -2.95 -9.13 10.37
C PRO A 109 -3.12 -7.65 9.96
N ASN A 110 -2.96 -6.73 10.90
CA ASN A 110 -3.04 -5.30 10.68
C ASN A 110 -1.65 -4.68 10.84
N PRO A 111 -1.05 -4.13 9.77
CA PRO A 111 0.31 -3.58 9.81
C PRO A 111 0.46 -2.31 10.66
N GLU A 112 -0.64 -1.68 11.10
CA GLU A 112 -0.60 -0.60 12.07
C GLU A 112 -0.43 -1.08 13.51
N ASP A 113 -0.67 -2.39 13.76
CA ASP A 113 -0.53 -2.97 15.08
C ASP A 113 0.94 -3.38 15.32
N ALA A 114 1.55 -2.86 16.37
CA ALA A 114 2.94 -3.16 16.70
C ALA A 114 3.19 -4.66 16.87
N ALA A 115 2.22 -5.39 17.42
CA ALA A 115 2.31 -6.84 17.59
C ALA A 115 2.41 -7.59 16.26
N ALA A 116 1.79 -7.10 15.19
CA ALA A 116 1.89 -7.71 13.87
C ALA A 116 3.28 -7.58 13.24
N LEU A 117 4.05 -6.57 13.65
CA LEU A 117 5.40 -6.30 13.14
C LEU A 117 6.52 -6.97 13.97
N GLU A 118 6.22 -7.59 15.12
CA GLU A 118 7.25 -8.15 16.01
C GLU A 118 8.16 -9.16 15.32
N MET A 119 7.61 -10.08 14.54
CA MET A 119 8.39 -11.08 13.80
C MET A 119 9.29 -10.41 12.75
N ALA A 120 8.77 -9.47 11.99
CA ALA A 120 9.54 -8.74 10.99
C ALA A 120 10.65 -7.87 11.63
N ILE A 121 10.39 -7.29 12.81
CA ILE A 121 11.40 -6.56 13.61
C ILE A 121 12.49 -7.52 14.12
N ALA A 122 12.13 -8.75 14.53
CA ALA A 122 13.12 -9.75 14.91
C ALA A 122 14.04 -10.09 13.72
N TYR A 123 13.49 -10.35 12.55
CA TYR A 123 14.25 -10.53 11.31
C TYR A 123 15.13 -9.32 10.98
N ALA A 124 14.61 -8.10 11.18
CA ALA A 124 15.37 -6.88 10.92
C ALA A 124 16.59 -6.74 11.85
N LYS A 125 16.44 -7.11 13.13
CA LYS A 125 17.55 -7.12 14.10
C LYS A 125 18.62 -8.15 13.71
N GLU A 126 18.23 -9.35 13.30
CA GLU A 126 19.14 -10.42 12.91
C GLU A 126 19.92 -10.07 11.63
N THR A 127 19.22 -9.50 10.66
CA THR A 127 19.82 -9.14 9.36
C THR A 127 20.54 -7.80 9.39
N GLY A 128 20.34 -6.97 10.43
CA GLY A 128 20.86 -5.61 10.49
C GLY A 128 20.15 -4.68 9.50
N ALA A 129 18.86 -4.89 9.28
CA ALA A 129 18.07 -4.05 8.38
C ALA A 129 17.80 -2.67 9.00
N ASP A 130 17.55 -1.68 8.14
CA ASP A 130 17.30 -0.28 8.51
C ASP A 130 15.81 -0.03 8.75
N ALA A 131 14.96 -0.82 8.09
CA ALA A 131 13.51 -0.66 8.17
C ALA A 131 12.78 -2.01 8.06
N VAL A 132 11.52 -1.97 8.46
CA VAL A 132 10.52 -3.01 8.24
C VAL A 132 9.37 -2.40 7.48
N VAL A 133 8.84 -3.11 6.50
CA VAL A 133 7.59 -2.78 5.78
C VAL A 133 6.69 -4.00 5.84
N ALA A 134 5.42 -3.80 6.10
CA ALA A 134 4.42 -4.86 6.03
C ALA A 134 3.17 -4.38 5.32
N THR A 135 2.50 -5.28 4.64
CA THR A 135 1.16 -5.07 4.07
C THR A 135 0.16 -5.95 4.77
N ASP A 136 -1.10 -5.52 4.82
CA ASP A 136 -2.18 -6.37 5.28
C ASP A 136 -2.57 -7.43 4.23
N PRO A 137 -3.48 -8.37 4.53
CA PRO A 137 -3.73 -9.51 3.67
C PRO A 137 -4.21 -9.21 2.25
N ASP A 138 -4.97 -8.15 2.03
CA ASP A 138 -5.39 -7.68 0.71
C ASP A 138 -4.51 -6.55 0.15
N ALA A 139 -3.45 -6.19 0.89
CA ALA A 139 -2.41 -5.24 0.50
C ALA A 139 -2.93 -3.81 0.18
N ASP A 140 -4.06 -3.41 0.78
CA ASP A 140 -4.58 -2.04 0.65
C ASP A 140 -4.00 -1.08 1.70
N ARG A 141 -3.36 -1.60 2.75
CA ARG A 141 -2.68 -0.85 3.81
C ARG A 141 -1.23 -1.26 3.94
N MET A 142 -0.42 -0.34 4.43
CA MET A 142 0.96 -0.63 4.81
C MET A 142 1.29 -0.10 6.20
N GLY A 143 2.18 -0.82 6.88
CA GLY A 143 2.82 -0.37 8.10
C GLY A 143 4.33 -0.38 7.95
N ALA A 144 5.01 0.40 8.78
CA ALA A 144 6.45 0.46 8.77
C ALA A 144 7.03 0.60 10.18
N ALA A 145 8.24 0.07 10.36
CA ALA A 145 9.07 0.37 11.52
C ALA A 145 10.48 0.77 11.05
N VAL A 146 11.10 1.71 11.73
CA VAL A 146 12.42 2.22 11.41
C VAL A 146 13.40 1.96 12.56
N ARG A 147 14.66 1.65 12.22
CA ARG A 147 15.72 1.47 13.17
C ARG A 147 16.22 2.83 13.67
N LEU A 148 16.22 3.02 14.98
CA LEU A 148 16.77 4.20 15.62
C LEU A 148 18.28 4.08 15.84
N ALA A 149 18.92 5.19 16.19
CA ALA A 149 20.36 5.26 16.41
C ALA A 149 20.88 4.32 17.53
N ASP A 150 20.02 3.98 18.49
CA ASP A 150 20.32 3.04 19.57
C ASP A 150 20.10 1.56 19.17
N GLY A 151 19.70 1.31 17.93
CA GLY A 151 19.42 -0.02 17.38
C GLY A 151 18.02 -0.57 17.69
N THR A 152 17.18 0.17 18.42
CA THR A 152 15.78 -0.19 18.62
C THR A 152 14.94 0.12 17.38
N PHE A 153 13.77 -0.49 17.27
CA PHE A 153 12.82 -0.22 16.17
C PHE A 153 11.62 0.54 16.70
N GLN A 154 11.26 1.59 16.00
CA GLN A 154 10.05 2.36 16.25
C GLN A 154 9.02 2.08 15.14
N VAL A 155 7.86 1.56 15.54
CA VAL A 155 6.70 1.42 14.65
C VAL A 155 6.12 2.81 14.39
N LEU A 156 5.88 3.11 13.12
CA LEU A 156 5.27 4.37 12.69
C LEU A 156 3.75 4.20 12.62
N THR A 157 3.04 5.21 13.11
CA THR A 157 1.58 5.28 12.90
C THR A 157 1.26 5.65 11.46
N GLY A 158 0.07 5.29 10.96
CA GLY A 158 -0.39 5.68 9.63
C GLY A 158 -0.30 7.19 9.39
N ASN A 159 -0.65 8.01 10.40
CA ASN A 159 -0.51 9.47 10.30
C ASN A 159 0.94 9.95 10.20
N GLN A 160 1.89 9.28 10.82
CA GLN A 160 3.32 9.59 10.67
C GLN A 160 3.81 9.20 9.28
N ILE A 161 3.43 8.03 8.79
CA ILE A 161 3.74 7.58 7.42
C ILE A 161 3.17 8.57 6.40
N ALA A 162 1.90 8.96 6.54
CA ALA A 162 1.27 9.95 5.67
C ALA A 162 2.02 11.27 5.64
N ALA A 163 2.43 11.80 6.81
CA ALA A 163 3.19 13.05 6.90
C ALA A 163 4.54 12.95 6.18
N VAL A 164 5.26 11.83 6.37
CA VAL A 164 6.56 11.59 5.69
C VAL A 164 6.36 11.50 4.18
N LEU A 165 5.35 10.75 3.72
CA LEU A 165 5.06 10.60 2.29
C LEU A 165 4.66 11.92 1.63
N VAL A 166 3.77 12.71 2.24
CA VAL A 166 3.37 14.03 1.71
C VAL A 166 4.58 14.94 1.62
N ASN A 167 5.41 15.02 2.67
CA ASN A 167 6.61 15.84 2.64
C ASN A 167 7.58 15.40 1.54
N TYR A 168 7.83 14.11 1.42
CA TYR A 168 8.73 13.56 0.39
C TYR A 168 8.21 13.86 -1.02
N LEU A 169 6.94 13.54 -1.30
CA LEU A 169 6.36 13.72 -2.62
C LEU A 169 6.34 15.19 -3.06
N LEU A 170 5.95 16.10 -2.16
CA LEU A 170 5.88 17.52 -2.48
C LEU A 170 7.28 18.13 -2.64
N THR A 171 8.23 17.74 -1.79
CA THR A 171 9.64 18.16 -1.94
C THR A 171 10.23 17.68 -3.27
N ALA A 172 10.05 16.40 -3.62
CA ALA A 172 10.57 15.87 -4.85
C ALA A 172 9.92 16.53 -6.09
N LYS A 173 8.60 16.72 -6.09
CA LYS A 173 7.90 17.41 -7.17
C LYS A 173 8.32 18.88 -7.29
N GLN A 174 8.57 19.57 -6.18
CA GLN A 174 9.09 20.94 -6.19
C GLN A 174 10.50 21.00 -6.79
N ASN A 175 11.38 20.09 -6.39
CA ASN A 175 12.75 20.03 -6.87
C ASN A 175 12.84 19.69 -8.36
N THR A 176 11.93 18.88 -8.87
CA THR A 176 11.85 18.51 -10.30
C THR A 176 11.03 19.50 -11.14
N GLY A 177 10.43 20.52 -10.53
CA GLY A 177 9.57 21.48 -11.23
C GLY A 177 8.26 20.88 -11.76
N THR A 178 7.84 19.76 -11.17
CA THR A 178 6.60 19.04 -11.57
C THR A 178 5.43 19.26 -10.60
N LEU A 179 5.62 20.12 -9.59
CA LEU A 179 4.55 20.50 -8.68
C LEU A 179 3.57 21.43 -9.40
N PRO A 180 2.30 21.05 -9.61
CA PRO A 180 1.35 21.90 -10.31
C PRO A 180 0.90 23.10 -9.44
N ASP A 181 0.67 24.24 -10.06
CA ASP A 181 0.25 25.49 -9.38
C ASP A 181 -1.10 25.34 -8.66
N ASN A 182 -1.95 24.46 -9.13
CA ASN A 182 -3.28 24.16 -8.58
C ASN A 182 -3.36 22.80 -7.89
N GLY A 183 -2.23 22.29 -7.40
CA GLY A 183 -2.17 20.99 -6.77
C GLY A 183 -3.02 20.88 -5.50
N ALA A 184 -3.53 19.66 -5.25
CA ALA A 184 -4.26 19.34 -4.04
C ALA A 184 -3.88 17.95 -3.52
N ILE A 185 -3.94 17.77 -2.21
CA ILE A 185 -3.99 16.45 -1.59
C ILE A 185 -5.43 16.15 -1.15
N VAL A 186 -5.78 14.87 -1.14
CA VAL A 186 -7.09 14.40 -0.64
C VAL A 186 -6.84 13.58 0.61
N THR A 187 -7.51 13.92 1.70
CA THR A 187 -7.41 13.20 2.97
C THR A 187 -8.79 12.83 3.49
N SER A 188 -8.87 11.75 4.27
CA SER A 188 -10.12 11.45 4.97
C SER A 188 -10.26 12.33 6.23
N ILE A 189 -11.51 12.58 6.65
CA ILE A 189 -11.80 13.39 7.84
C ILE A 189 -11.25 12.82 9.15
N VAL A 190 -10.86 11.55 9.16
CA VAL A 190 -10.25 10.87 10.31
C VAL A 190 -8.72 10.95 10.32
N SER A 191 -8.12 11.46 9.24
CA SER A 191 -6.66 11.61 9.13
C SER A 191 -6.16 12.81 9.94
N SER A 192 -4.90 12.76 10.36
CA SER A 192 -4.25 13.87 11.05
C SER A 192 -4.15 15.10 10.16
N ARG A 193 -4.39 16.28 10.73
CA ARG A 193 -4.15 17.56 10.06
C ARG A 193 -2.67 17.88 9.81
N PHE A 194 -1.75 17.06 10.30
CA PHE A 194 -0.32 17.32 10.13
C PHE A 194 0.10 17.23 8.65
N ALA A 195 -0.37 16.22 7.92
CA ALA A 195 -0.14 16.11 6.48
C ALA A 195 -0.69 17.34 5.71
N SER A 196 -1.89 17.83 6.11
CA SER A 196 -2.47 19.04 5.54
C SER A 196 -1.60 20.28 5.78
N LYS A 197 -1.03 20.42 6.98
CA LYS A 197 -0.13 21.53 7.29
C LYS A 197 1.18 21.50 6.50
N ILE A 198 1.69 20.30 6.25
CA ILE A 198 2.83 20.12 5.33
C ILE A 198 2.44 20.58 3.92
N ALA A 199 1.31 20.13 3.39
CA ALA A 199 0.85 20.51 2.07
C ALA A 199 0.66 22.02 1.92
N GLU A 200 0.05 22.68 2.91
CA GLU A 200 -0.09 24.13 2.96
C GLU A 200 1.25 24.86 2.85
N SER A 201 2.34 24.33 3.43
CA SER A 201 3.66 24.93 3.36
C SER A 201 4.28 24.91 1.95
N PHE A 202 3.79 24.04 1.08
CA PHE A 202 4.14 23.98 -0.35
C PHE A 202 3.14 24.73 -1.25
N GLY A 203 2.16 25.43 -0.69
CA GLY A 203 1.09 26.07 -1.44
C GLY A 203 0.03 25.09 -2.00
N VAL A 204 0.02 23.88 -1.51
CA VAL A 204 -0.90 22.81 -1.95
C VAL A 204 -2.14 22.79 -1.06
N THR A 205 -3.31 22.72 -1.67
CA THR A 205 -4.60 22.68 -0.95
C THR A 205 -4.89 21.28 -0.42
N THR A 206 -5.76 21.20 0.59
CA THR A 206 -6.26 19.92 1.10
C THR A 206 -7.77 19.83 0.89
N ALA A 207 -8.23 18.71 0.32
CA ALA A 207 -9.63 18.37 0.24
C ALA A 207 -9.93 17.24 1.26
N ASP A 208 -10.87 17.51 2.16
CA ASP A 208 -11.33 16.52 3.14
C ASP A 208 -12.53 15.76 2.61
N VAL A 209 -12.50 14.44 2.72
CA VAL A 209 -13.57 13.56 2.26
C VAL A 209 -13.96 12.57 3.36
N LEU A 210 -15.11 11.94 3.20
CA LEU A 210 -15.52 10.82 4.07
C LEU A 210 -14.59 9.64 3.85
N THR A 211 -14.48 8.78 4.85
CA THR A 211 -13.73 7.53 4.75
C THR A 211 -14.31 6.61 3.68
N GLY A 212 -13.42 5.79 3.10
CA GLY A 212 -13.75 4.80 2.10
C GLY A 212 -13.29 5.15 0.70
N PHE A 213 -12.84 4.14 -0.02
CA PHE A 213 -12.29 4.25 -1.36
C PHE A 213 -13.20 5.02 -2.33
N LYS A 214 -14.52 4.80 -2.26
CA LYS A 214 -15.51 5.50 -3.08
C LYS A 214 -15.41 7.03 -2.93
N SER A 215 -15.29 7.53 -1.72
CA SER A 215 -15.25 8.97 -1.44
C SER A 215 -13.93 9.58 -1.88
N VAL A 216 -12.81 8.92 -1.59
CA VAL A 216 -11.46 9.35 -1.97
C VAL A 216 -11.31 9.30 -3.49
N SER A 217 -11.67 8.21 -4.14
CA SER A 217 -11.53 8.01 -5.58
C SER A 217 -12.37 9.00 -6.39
N TYR A 218 -13.61 9.28 -5.98
CA TYR A 218 -14.43 10.28 -6.68
C TYR A 218 -13.80 11.67 -6.65
N THR A 219 -13.31 12.08 -5.49
CA THR A 219 -12.63 13.39 -5.35
C THR A 219 -11.33 13.42 -6.14
N HIS A 220 -10.57 12.33 -6.14
CA HIS A 220 -9.33 12.20 -6.91
C HIS A 220 -9.57 12.36 -8.42
N LEU A 221 -10.66 11.80 -8.95
CA LEU A 221 -10.98 11.91 -10.38
C LEU A 221 -11.50 13.30 -10.78
N THR A 222 -11.99 14.09 -9.83
CA THR A 222 -12.62 15.41 -10.11
C THR A 222 -11.74 16.60 -9.78
N LEU A 223 -10.62 16.41 -9.08
CA LEU A 223 -9.66 17.47 -8.73
C LEU A 223 -8.29 17.18 -9.33
N PRO A 224 -7.47 18.20 -9.60
CA PRO A 224 -6.06 18.04 -9.98
C PRO A 224 -5.25 17.57 -8.77
N THR A 225 -5.34 16.30 -8.45
CA THR A 225 -4.80 15.71 -7.23
C THR A 225 -3.34 15.27 -7.43
N ILE A 226 -2.48 15.57 -6.48
CA ILE A 226 -1.07 15.20 -6.49
C ILE A 226 -0.87 13.83 -5.79
N CYS A 227 -1.63 13.59 -4.74
CA CYS A 227 -1.50 12.41 -3.88
C CYS A 227 -2.81 12.12 -3.15
N SER A 228 -3.16 10.85 -3.01
CA SER A 228 -4.12 10.36 -2.02
C SER A 228 -3.35 9.72 -0.86
N VAL A 229 -3.67 10.09 0.35
CA VAL A 229 -3.05 9.59 1.59
C VAL A 229 -4.10 8.97 2.49
#